data_787bd5216624baffd4611b4c09b05771
#
_entry.id   787bd5216624baffd4611b4c09b05771
#
_cell.length_a   1.000
_cell.length_b   1.000
_cell.length_c   1.000
_cell.angle_alpha   90.00
_cell.angle_beta   90.00
_cell.angle_gamma   90.00
#
_symmetry.space_group_name_H-M   'P 1'
#
loop_
_entity.id
_entity.type
_entity.pdbx_description
1 polymer ?
#
loop_
_entity_poly.entity_id
_entity_poly.type
_entity_poly.pdbx_seq_one_letter_code
_entity_poly.pdbx_strand_id
1 'polypeptide(L)'
;MKRTERLFALAEHLRARRTGVTAEALAERFGVTIRTIYRDLDTLRAASLPLAAERGRGGGYALDKSYSLPPVNFTAREAALLVALGRFASEMRLLPFTDTLDRALDKVRGALSASAQRELAGRLKELQFVGVPQLPVSRSVRAAVERAWFEQQPLRITYRSGNYERTTRDIRITSVFMERTETRLNAIDLAKNEERQFRLDRVEKAEVLGAPPGSE
;
A
#
# COMPACT_ATOMS: atom_id res chain seq x y z
N MET A 1 16.68 -20.68 25.96
CA MET A 1 16.58 -19.84 24.76
C MET A 1 17.34 -18.52 25.01
N LYS A 2 18.24 -18.13 24.12
CA LYS A 2 18.97 -16.86 24.24
C LYS A 2 18.01 -15.67 24.04
N ARG A 3 18.35 -14.48 24.62
CA ARG A 3 17.48 -13.30 24.55
C ARG A 3 17.14 -12.90 23.11
N THR A 4 18.11 -12.91 22.22
CA THR A 4 17.92 -12.54 20.81
C THR A 4 16.97 -13.49 20.11
N GLU A 5 17.12 -14.79 20.30
CA GLU A 5 16.23 -15.82 19.76
C GLU A 5 14.78 -15.63 20.24
N ARG A 6 14.65 -15.28 21.54
CA ARG A 6 13.35 -15.03 22.15
C ARG A 6 12.67 -13.78 21.57
N LEU A 7 13.41 -12.69 21.36
CA LEU A 7 12.87 -11.47 20.75
C LEU A 7 12.32 -11.74 19.34
N PHE A 8 13.07 -12.48 18.51
CA PHE A 8 12.59 -12.89 17.18
C PHE A 8 11.35 -13.77 17.28
N ALA A 9 11.37 -14.80 18.11
CA ALA A 9 10.24 -15.71 18.28
C ALA A 9 9.00 -15.00 18.84
N LEU A 10 9.18 -14.01 19.73
CA LEU A 10 8.10 -13.18 20.28
C LEU A 10 7.49 -12.30 19.17
N ALA A 11 8.32 -11.63 18.38
CA ALA A 11 7.86 -10.82 17.26
C ALA A 11 7.06 -11.65 16.23
N GLU A 12 7.59 -12.84 15.86
CA GLU A 12 6.89 -13.77 14.97
C GLU A 12 5.57 -14.29 15.57
N HIS A 13 5.54 -14.57 16.87
CA HIS A 13 4.34 -15.04 17.54
C HIS A 13 3.23 -13.97 17.55
N LEU A 14 3.57 -12.73 17.85
CA LEU A 14 2.64 -11.60 17.81
C LEU A 14 2.15 -11.30 16.38
N ARG A 15 3.01 -11.53 15.39
CA ARG A 15 2.70 -11.35 13.97
C ARG A 15 1.70 -12.39 13.45
N ALA A 16 1.84 -13.64 13.87
CA ALA A 16 0.98 -14.74 13.43
C ALA A 16 -0.46 -14.65 14.01
N ARG A 17 -0.70 -13.77 14.97
CA ARG A 17 -2.01 -13.67 15.64
C ARG A 17 -2.74 -12.38 15.31
N ARG A 18 -4.02 -12.51 14.99
CA ARG A 18 -4.94 -11.37 14.77
C ARG A 18 -5.57 -10.83 16.05
N THR A 19 -5.50 -11.59 17.15
CA THR A 19 -6.04 -11.24 18.47
C THR A 19 -4.90 -11.01 19.44
N GLY A 20 -5.08 -10.13 20.42
CA GLY A 20 -4.08 -9.86 21.45
C GLY A 20 -3.71 -11.12 22.26
N VAL A 21 -2.47 -11.15 22.75
CA VAL A 21 -1.95 -12.21 23.61
C VAL A 21 -1.53 -11.57 24.92
N THR A 22 -1.98 -12.13 26.05
CA THR A 22 -1.64 -11.57 27.36
C THR A 22 -0.17 -11.83 27.72
N ALA A 23 0.39 -10.98 28.60
CA ALA A 23 1.77 -11.15 29.05
C ALA A 23 1.99 -12.47 29.79
N GLU A 24 0.97 -12.97 30.49
CA GLU A 24 0.97 -14.25 31.18
C GLU A 24 1.10 -15.41 30.19
N ALA A 25 0.28 -15.42 29.13
CA ALA A 25 0.33 -16.44 28.10
C ALA A 25 1.66 -16.43 27.34
N LEU A 26 2.24 -15.24 27.12
CA LEU A 26 3.57 -15.11 26.53
C LEU A 26 4.66 -15.64 27.48
N ALA A 27 4.56 -15.32 28.77
CA ALA A 27 5.51 -15.77 29.76
C ALA A 27 5.52 -17.31 29.88
N GLU A 28 4.35 -17.93 29.91
CA GLU A 28 4.18 -19.39 29.90
C GLU A 28 4.77 -20.00 28.61
N ARG A 29 4.40 -19.48 27.47
CA ARG A 29 4.86 -19.99 26.16
C ARG A 29 6.39 -19.97 26.01
N PHE A 30 7.03 -18.90 26.46
CA PHE A 30 8.49 -18.70 26.31
C PHE A 30 9.30 -19.19 27.52
N GLY A 31 8.65 -19.69 28.56
CA GLY A 31 9.29 -20.21 29.78
C GLY A 31 10.07 -19.13 30.53
N VAL A 32 9.54 -17.90 30.59
CA VAL A 32 10.16 -16.77 31.27
C VAL A 32 9.17 -16.07 32.20
N THR A 33 9.66 -15.15 33.03
CA THR A 33 8.77 -14.35 33.90
C THR A 33 8.02 -13.28 33.10
N ILE A 34 6.86 -12.89 33.59
CA ILE A 34 6.06 -11.77 33.03
C ILE A 34 6.90 -10.49 32.92
N ARG A 35 7.75 -10.21 33.91
CA ARG A 35 8.71 -9.08 33.91
C ARG A 35 9.67 -9.14 32.71
N THR A 36 10.12 -10.34 32.35
CA THR A 36 10.98 -10.55 31.20
C THR A 36 10.23 -10.24 29.91
N ILE A 37 8.96 -10.68 29.79
CA ILE A 37 8.11 -10.37 28.64
C ILE A 37 7.92 -8.86 28.48
N TYR A 38 7.62 -8.12 29.54
CA TYR A 38 7.50 -6.66 29.43
C TYR A 38 8.78 -6.00 28.94
N ARG A 39 9.95 -6.41 29.44
CA ARG A 39 11.24 -5.89 28.96
C ARG A 39 11.51 -6.23 27.48
N ASP A 40 11.09 -7.41 27.05
CA ASP A 40 11.23 -7.83 25.65
C ASP A 40 10.27 -7.05 24.75
N LEU A 41 9.02 -6.83 25.17
CA LEU A 41 8.05 -5.99 24.44
C LEU A 41 8.52 -4.53 24.34
N ASP A 42 9.09 -3.97 25.40
CA ASP A 42 9.66 -2.62 25.37
C ASP A 42 10.86 -2.54 24.42
N THR A 43 11.68 -3.60 24.37
CA THR A 43 12.79 -3.69 23.41
C THR A 43 12.28 -3.73 21.96
N LEU A 44 11.20 -4.47 21.69
CA LEU A 44 10.58 -4.53 20.37
C LEU A 44 9.94 -3.19 19.98
N ARG A 45 9.31 -2.47 20.92
CA ARG A 45 8.83 -1.09 20.69
C ARG A 45 9.96 -0.13 20.38
N ALA A 46 11.04 -0.19 21.13
CA ALA A 46 12.23 0.62 20.87
C ALA A 46 12.86 0.33 19.49
N ALA A 47 12.70 -0.89 18.99
CA ALA A 47 13.07 -1.30 17.63
C ALA A 47 12.01 -0.95 16.57
N SER A 48 11.07 -0.03 16.90
CA SER A 48 10.00 0.45 16.01
C SER A 48 8.99 -0.61 15.58
N LEU A 49 8.83 -1.70 16.36
CA LEU A 49 7.71 -2.62 16.16
C LEU A 49 6.43 -1.97 16.72
N PRO A 50 5.39 -1.72 15.91
CA PRO A 50 4.17 -1.08 16.37
C PRO A 50 3.31 -2.06 17.18
N LEU A 51 3.58 -2.12 18.48
CA LEU A 51 2.85 -2.96 19.42
C LEU A 51 1.67 -2.18 20.02
N ALA A 52 0.46 -2.65 19.73
CA ALA A 52 -0.76 -2.24 20.42
C ALA A 52 -0.96 -3.07 21.69
N ALA A 53 -1.51 -2.44 22.73
CA ALA A 53 -1.92 -3.12 23.96
C ALA A 53 -3.40 -2.77 24.22
N GLU A 54 -4.27 -3.75 24.13
CA GLU A 54 -5.69 -3.60 24.43
C GLU A 54 -6.01 -4.19 25.82
N ARG A 55 -6.82 -3.46 26.61
CA ARG A 55 -7.29 -3.92 27.92
C ARG A 55 -8.65 -4.61 27.77
N GLY A 56 -8.89 -5.65 28.54
CA GLY A 56 -10.19 -6.32 28.64
C GLY A 56 -10.19 -7.77 28.15
N ARG A 57 -11.39 -8.37 28.10
CA ARG A 57 -11.59 -9.78 27.70
C ARG A 57 -11.23 -9.96 26.22
N GLY A 58 -10.19 -10.75 25.92
CA GLY A 58 -9.63 -10.90 24.57
C GLY A 58 -8.57 -9.85 24.21
N GLY A 59 -8.24 -8.92 25.13
CA GLY A 59 -7.15 -7.97 25.00
C GLY A 59 -5.77 -8.60 25.17
N GLY A 60 -4.74 -7.79 25.19
CA GLY A 60 -3.35 -8.20 25.30
C GLY A 60 -2.45 -7.46 24.31
N TYR A 61 -1.29 -8.01 24.04
CA TYR A 61 -0.33 -7.45 23.10
C TYR A 61 -0.55 -8.02 21.70
N ALA A 62 -0.69 -7.16 20.72
CA ALA A 62 -0.78 -7.49 19.30
C ALA A 62 0.07 -6.52 18.48
N LEU A 63 0.41 -6.88 17.25
CA LEU A 63 0.90 -5.89 16.31
C LEU A 63 -0.26 -5.02 15.83
N ASP A 64 -0.02 -3.73 15.66
CA ASP A 64 -0.98 -2.79 15.10
C ASP A 64 -1.51 -3.33 13.76
N LYS A 65 -2.82 -3.27 13.54
CA LYS A 65 -3.49 -3.78 12.32
C LYS A 65 -3.04 -3.05 11.05
N SER A 66 -2.53 -1.83 11.18
CA SER A 66 -1.92 -1.06 10.09
C SER A 66 -0.52 -1.54 9.69
N TYR A 67 0.12 -2.36 10.53
CA TYR A 67 1.42 -2.96 10.25
C TYR A 67 1.27 -4.17 9.34
N SER A 68 1.31 -3.93 8.05
CA SER A 68 0.83 -4.89 7.05
C SER A 68 1.84 -5.91 6.56
N LEU A 69 3.15 -5.68 6.69
CA LEU A 69 4.16 -6.62 6.19
C LEU A 69 5.33 -6.78 7.15
N PRO A 70 5.72 -8.04 7.45
CA PRO A 70 7.00 -8.32 8.08
C PRO A 70 8.16 -7.83 7.21
N PRO A 71 9.40 -7.69 7.76
CA PRO A 71 10.58 -7.51 6.93
C PRO A 71 10.63 -8.63 5.90
N VAL A 72 10.39 -8.30 4.65
CA VAL A 72 10.53 -9.25 3.53
C VAL A 72 11.96 -9.13 3.05
N ASN A 73 12.72 -10.22 3.12
CA ASN A 73 14.06 -10.27 2.59
C ASN A 73 14.00 -10.67 1.12
N PHE A 74 14.45 -9.79 0.25
CA PHE A 74 14.62 -10.08 -1.17
C PHE A 74 16.08 -10.41 -1.49
N THR A 75 16.29 -11.42 -2.32
CA THR A 75 17.57 -11.57 -3.02
C THR A 75 17.73 -10.44 -4.04
N ALA A 76 18.98 -10.19 -4.46
CA ALA A 76 19.25 -9.18 -5.49
C ALA A 76 18.48 -9.45 -6.80
N ARG A 77 18.27 -10.72 -7.16
CA ARG A 77 17.50 -11.13 -8.36
C ARG A 77 16.01 -10.83 -8.24
N GLU A 78 15.42 -11.15 -7.10
CA GLU A 78 14.00 -10.86 -6.83
C GLU A 78 13.73 -9.36 -6.83
N ALA A 79 14.59 -8.59 -6.14
CA ALA A 79 14.51 -7.15 -6.14
C ALA A 79 14.68 -6.57 -7.56
N ALA A 80 15.58 -7.11 -8.37
CA ALA A 80 15.79 -6.71 -9.76
C ALA A 80 14.51 -6.89 -10.61
N LEU A 81 13.85 -8.04 -10.48
CA LEU A 81 12.59 -8.30 -11.18
C LEU A 81 11.46 -7.36 -10.76
N LEU A 82 11.30 -7.11 -9.44
CA LEU A 82 10.29 -6.18 -8.94
C LEU A 82 10.53 -4.78 -9.45
N VAL A 83 11.78 -4.30 -9.43
CA VAL A 83 12.13 -2.97 -9.94
C VAL A 83 11.94 -2.88 -11.46
N ALA A 84 12.29 -3.93 -12.21
CA ALA A 84 12.07 -3.98 -13.66
C ALA A 84 10.59 -3.91 -14.02
N LEU A 85 9.75 -4.73 -13.35
CA LEU A 85 8.29 -4.74 -13.54
C LEU A 85 7.67 -3.41 -13.18
N GLY A 86 8.08 -2.81 -12.05
CA GLY A 86 7.58 -1.51 -11.64
C GLY A 86 7.98 -0.40 -12.62
N ARG A 87 9.20 -0.42 -13.13
CA ARG A 87 9.64 0.49 -14.19
C ARG A 87 8.81 0.32 -15.46
N PHE A 88 8.57 -0.92 -15.90
CA PHE A 88 7.68 -1.20 -17.03
C PHE A 88 6.27 -0.64 -16.79
N ALA A 89 5.69 -0.88 -15.62
CA ALA A 89 4.37 -0.37 -15.27
C ALA A 89 4.32 1.16 -15.30
N SER A 90 5.37 1.86 -14.84
CA SER A 90 5.46 3.32 -14.88
C SER A 90 5.63 3.84 -16.31
N GLU A 91 6.54 3.27 -17.13
CA GLU A 91 6.79 3.69 -18.50
C GLU A 91 5.56 3.47 -19.40
N MET A 92 4.89 2.36 -19.25
CA MET A 92 3.65 2.03 -19.97
C MET A 92 2.40 2.68 -19.37
N ARG A 93 2.54 3.39 -18.26
CA ARG A 93 1.42 4.01 -17.49
C ARG A 93 0.30 3.03 -17.18
N LEU A 94 0.66 1.77 -16.90
CA LEU A 94 -0.31 0.70 -16.69
C LEU A 94 -1.25 0.94 -15.52
N LEU A 95 -0.78 1.64 -14.48
CA LEU A 95 -1.57 1.93 -13.29
C LEU A 95 -1.61 3.44 -13.05
N PRO A 96 -2.75 3.99 -12.57
CA PRO A 96 -2.80 5.38 -12.14
C PRO A 96 -2.09 5.64 -10.79
N PHE A 97 -1.48 4.62 -10.17
CA PHE A 97 -0.91 4.60 -8.83
C PHE A 97 0.63 4.75 -8.83
N THR A 98 1.14 5.71 -9.58
CA THR A 98 2.59 5.84 -9.80
C THR A 98 3.36 6.30 -8.57
N ASP A 99 2.82 7.20 -7.76
CA ASP A 99 3.53 7.76 -6.59
C ASP A 99 3.72 6.68 -5.50
N THR A 100 2.76 5.82 -5.28
CA THR A 100 2.88 4.69 -4.35
C THR A 100 3.81 3.61 -4.90
N LEU A 101 3.72 3.31 -6.20
CA LEU A 101 4.61 2.37 -6.86
C LEU A 101 6.08 2.83 -6.74
N ASP A 102 6.38 4.09 -7.06
CA ASP A 102 7.73 4.64 -6.99
C ASP A 102 8.29 4.57 -5.56
N ARG A 103 7.49 4.95 -4.55
CA ARG A 103 7.90 4.81 -3.13
C ARG A 103 8.17 3.36 -2.72
N ALA A 104 7.38 2.41 -3.21
CA ALA A 104 7.58 0.99 -2.93
C ALA A 104 8.89 0.48 -3.56
N LEU A 105 9.15 0.86 -4.81
CA LEU A 105 10.38 0.49 -5.51
C LEU A 105 11.63 1.13 -4.89
N ASP A 106 11.52 2.35 -4.39
CA ASP A 106 12.63 3.01 -3.69
C ASP A 106 12.97 2.30 -2.37
N LYS A 107 11.96 1.80 -1.63
CA LYS A 107 12.19 0.96 -0.45
C LYS A 107 12.89 -0.35 -0.82
N VAL A 108 12.48 -1.01 -1.91
CA VAL A 108 13.14 -2.24 -2.40
C VAL A 108 14.59 -1.95 -2.80
N ARG A 109 14.86 -0.86 -3.53
CA ARG A 109 16.22 -0.44 -3.90
C ARG A 109 17.07 -0.13 -2.67
N GLY A 110 16.51 0.62 -1.71
CA GLY A 110 17.19 1.01 -0.48
C GLY A 110 17.56 -0.16 0.43
N ALA A 111 16.86 -1.29 0.32
CA ALA A 111 17.18 -2.51 1.07
C ALA A 111 18.35 -3.31 0.47
N LEU A 112 18.77 -3.01 -0.76
CA LEU A 112 19.88 -3.68 -1.42
C LEU A 112 21.23 -3.10 -0.99
N SER A 113 22.26 -3.95 -0.95
CA SER A 113 23.65 -3.49 -0.78
C SER A 113 24.10 -2.59 -1.94
N ALA A 114 25.09 -1.74 -1.72
CA ALA A 114 25.61 -0.86 -2.76
C ALA A 114 26.14 -1.60 -4.00
N SER A 115 26.67 -2.83 -3.84
CA SER A 115 27.08 -3.67 -4.96
C SER A 115 25.87 -4.18 -5.75
N ALA A 116 24.82 -4.67 -5.08
CA ALA A 116 23.60 -5.15 -5.70
C ALA A 116 22.83 -4.01 -6.41
N GLN A 117 22.84 -2.80 -5.86
CA GLN A 117 22.26 -1.61 -6.52
C GLN A 117 22.96 -1.27 -7.83
N ARG A 118 24.31 -1.33 -7.86
CA ARG A 118 25.09 -1.08 -9.09
C ARG A 118 24.84 -2.16 -10.15
N GLU A 119 24.81 -3.43 -9.74
CA GLU A 119 24.47 -4.55 -10.64
C GLU A 119 23.06 -4.38 -11.22
N LEU A 120 22.08 -4.10 -10.36
CA LEU A 120 20.71 -3.82 -10.78
C LEU A 120 20.64 -2.68 -11.79
N ALA A 121 21.30 -1.55 -11.51
CA ALA A 121 21.33 -0.40 -12.42
C ALA A 121 21.96 -0.74 -13.78
N GLY A 122 22.98 -1.60 -13.82
CA GLY A 122 23.56 -2.11 -15.06
C GLY A 122 22.55 -2.95 -15.86
N ARG A 123 21.92 -3.94 -15.20
CA ARG A 123 20.94 -4.82 -15.83
C ARG A 123 19.69 -4.08 -16.35
N LEU A 124 19.20 -3.10 -15.59
CA LEU A 124 18.04 -2.31 -16.01
C LEU A 124 18.29 -1.48 -17.29
N LYS A 125 19.54 -1.13 -17.59
CA LYS A 125 19.89 -0.43 -18.85
C LYS A 125 19.77 -1.33 -20.08
N GLU A 126 19.92 -2.63 -19.88
CA GLU A 126 19.81 -3.64 -20.94
C GLU A 126 18.36 -4.03 -21.24
N LEU A 127 17.39 -3.67 -20.36
CA LEU A 127 15.97 -3.93 -20.56
C LEU A 127 15.33 -2.81 -21.37
N GLN A 128 14.70 -3.20 -22.48
CA GLN A 128 13.92 -2.32 -23.33
C GLN A 128 12.46 -2.75 -23.27
N PHE A 129 11.57 -1.80 -23.02
CA PHE A 129 10.13 -2.02 -23.01
C PHE A 129 9.54 -1.56 -24.33
N VAL A 130 8.95 -2.49 -25.07
CA VAL A 130 8.29 -2.22 -26.34
C VAL A 130 6.79 -2.30 -26.16
N GLY A 131 6.07 -1.21 -26.45
CA GLY A 131 4.62 -1.16 -26.30
C GLY A 131 4.09 0.25 -26.53
N VAL A 132 2.77 0.39 -26.52
CA VAL A 132 2.10 1.69 -26.60
C VAL A 132 1.66 2.09 -25.19
N PRO A 133 2.27 3.16 -24.62
CA PRO A 133 1.87 3.62 -23.29
C PRO A 133 0.41 4.08 -23.28
N GLN A 134 -0.23 3.93 -22.12
CA GLN A 134 -1.56 4.49 -21.90
C GLN A 134 -1.56 6.02 -22.06
N LEU A 135 -2.73 6.58 -22.35
CA LEU A 135 -2.90 8.01 -22.52
C LEU A 135 -2.46 8.79 -21.25
N PRO A 136 -1.79 9.93 -21.41
CA PRO A 136 -1.28 10.68 -20.27
C PRO A 136 -2.42 11.27 -19.44
N VAL A 137 -2.22 11.25 -18.14
CA VAL A 137 -3.13 11.82 -17.13
C VAL A 137 -2.31 12.70 -16.20
N SER A 138 -2.84 13.86 -15.78
CA SER A 138 -2.12 14.76 -14.89
C SER A 138 -1.78 14.08 -13.56
N ARG A 139 -0.64 14.46 -12.97
CA ARG A 139 -0.19 13.88 -11.69
C ARG A 139 -1.21 14.12 -10.57
N SER A 140 -1.82 15.31 -10.53
CA SER A 140 -2.83 15.66 -9.51
C SER A 140 -4.07 14.78 -9.61
N VAL A 141 -4.55 14.49 -10.82
CA VAL A 141 -5.68 13.57 -11.03
C VAL A 141 -5.32 12.16 -10.60
N ARG A 142 -4.14 11.65 -10.98
CA ARG A 142 -3.70 10.32 -10.56
C ARG A 142 -3.60 10.19 -9.05
N ALA A 143 -2.97 11.17 -8.38
CA ALA A 143 -2.85 11.17 -6.93
C ALA A 143 -4.21 11.18 -6.22
N ALA A 144 -5.18 11.96 -6.73
CA ALA A 144 -6.53 11.99 -6.17
C ALA A 144 -7.27 10.65 -6.38
N VAL A 145 -7.16 10.05 -7.58
CA VAL A 145 -7.76 8.74 -7.88
C VAL A 145 -7.12 7.64 -7.03
N GLU A 146 -5.80 7.63 -6.91
CA GLU A 146 -5.07 6.69 -6.06
C GLU A 146 -5.55 6.76 -4.61
N ARG A 147 -5.60 7.97 -4.06
CA ARG A 147 -6.04 8.19 -2.70
C ARG A 147 -7.49 7.75 -2.51
N ALA A 148 -8.41 8.19 -3.37
CA ALA A 148 -9.82 7.80 -3.31
C ALA A 148 -10.01 6.29 -3.41
N TRP A 149 -9.22 5.61 -4.23
CA TRP A 149 -9.26 4.17 -4.39
C TRP A 149 -8.81 3.40 -3.14
N PHE A 150 -7.64 3.75 -2.59
CA PHE A 150 -7.10 3.05 -1.43
C PHE A 150 -7.84 3.36 -0.13
N GLU A 151 -8.31 4.60 0.03
CA GLU A 151 -9.04 5.04 1.22
C GLU A 151 -10.56 4.82 1.10
N GLN A 152 -11.04 4.26 -0.02
CA GLN A 152 -12.46 4.02 -0.32
C GLN A 152 -13.31 5.30 -0.18
N GLN A 153 -12.74 6.45 -0.51
CA GLN A 153 -13.37 7.77 -0.35
C GLN A 153 -14.07 8.23 -1.61
N PRO A 154 -15.14 9.04 -1.49
CA PRO A 154 -15.75 9.70 -2.63
C PRO A 154 -14.77 10.66 -3.32
N LEU A 155 -14.90 10.77 -4.63
CA LEU A 155 -14.07 11.60 -5.49
C LEU A 155 -14.94 12.56 -6.28
N ARG A 156 -14.67 13.86 -6.19
CA ARG A 156 -15.23 14.85 -7.11
C ARG A 156 -14.37 14.95 -8.33
N ILE A 157 -14.97 14.77 -9.50
CA ILE A 157 -14.29 14.89 -10.78
C ILE A 157 -14.90 15.98 -11.65
N THR A 158 -14.05 16.75 -12.35
CA THR A 158 -14.46 17.53 -13.52
C THR A 158 -14.13 16.68 -14.75
N TYR A 159 -15.17 16.24 -15.44
CA TYR A 159 -15.09 15.29 -16.53
C TYR A 159 -15.52 15.93 -17.85
N ARG A 160 -14.73 15.71 -18.91
CA ARG A 160 -15.05 16.13 -20.28
C ARG A 160 -15.62 14.94 -21.04
N SER A 161 -16.91 15.03 -21.39
CA SER A 161 -17.59 13.98 -22.15
C SER A 161 -17.06 13.85 -23.59
N GLY A 162 -17.53 12.83 -24.32
CA GLY A 162 -17.23 12.67 -25.74
C GLY A 162 -17.71 13.84 -26.60
N ASN A 163 -18.76 14.54 -26.18
CA ASN A 163 -19.32 15.72 -26.83
C ASN A 163 -18.68 17.05 -26.35
N TYR A 164 -17.51 16.97 -25.70
CA TYR A 164 -16.77 18.12 -25.13
C TYR A 164 -17.50 18.88 -24.03
N GLU A 165 -18.63 18.39 -23.53
CA GLU A 165 -19.30 18.97 -22.38
C GLU A 165 -18.52 18.69 -21.09
N ARG A 166 -18.38 19.72 -20.26
CA ARG A 166 -17.80 19.60 -18.93
C ARG A 166 -18.89 19.36 -17.89
N THR A 167 -18.71 18.34 -17.10
CA THR A 167 -19.61 18.03 -15.98
C THR A 167 -18.80 17.83 -14.71
N THR A 168 -19.31 18.28 -13.57
CA THR A 168 -18.76 17.97 -12.25
C THR A 168 -19.61 16.87 -11.63
N ARG A 169 -18.96 15.83 -11.09
CA ARG A 169 -19.63 14.66 -10.50
C ARG A 169 -18.90 14.21 -9.25
N ASP A 170 -19.69 13.81 -8.28
CA ASP A 170 -19.20 13.10 -7.11
C ASP A 170 -19.42 11.61 -7.34
N ILE A 171 -18.33 10.85 -7.32
CA ILE A 171 -18.32 9.44 -7.67
C ILE A 171 -17.64 8.61 -6.59
N ARG A 172 -18.00 7.33 -6.50
CA ARG A 172 -17.27 6.33 -5.74
C ARG A 172 -16.72 5.28 -6.71
N ILE A 173 -15.41 5.14 -6.76
CA ILE A 173 -14.74 4.20 -7.66
C ILE A 173 -15.04 2.77 -7.19
N THR A 174 -15.53 1.93 -8.07
CA THR A 174 -15.79 0.50 -7.82
C THR A 174 -14.75 -0.40 -8.45
N SER A 175 -14.21 -0.03 -9.62
CA SER A 175 -13.08 -0.74 -10.23
C SER A 175 -12.28 0.16 -11.17
N VAL A 176 -11.01 -0.20 -11.35
CA VAL A 176 -10.10 0.44 -12.31
C VAL A 176 -9.65 -0.63 -13.29
N PHE A 177 -9.79 -0.38 -14.57
CA PHE A 177 -9.30 -1.31 -15.58
C PHE A 177 -8.63 -0.58 -16.75
N MET A 178 -7.75 -1.29 -17.40
CA MET A 178 -6.99 -0.81 -18.54
C MET A 178 -7.46 -1.55 -19.79
N GLU A 179 -7.81 -0.78 -20.80
CA GLU A 179 -8.17 -1.33 -22.08
C GLU A 179 -7.36 -0.65 -23.18
N ARG A 180 -6.53 -1.44 -23.87
CA ARG A 180 -5.59 -0.93 -24.90
C ARG A 180 -4.73 0.21 -24.34
N THR A 181 -4.99 1.46 -24.74
CA THR A 181 -4.27 2.66 -24.31
C THR A 181 -5.07 3.54 -23.35
N GLU A 182 -6.19 3.06 -22.85
CA GLU A 182 -7.12 3.81 -22.00
C GLU A 182 -7.22 3.19 -20.60
N THR A 183 -7.07 4.03 -19.58
CA THR A 183 -7.48 3.66 -18.21
C THR A 183 -8.90 4.13 -17.98
N ARG A 184 -9.75 3.25 -17.49
CA ARG A 184 -11.16 3.51 -17.19
C ARG A 184 -11.47 3.26 -15.73
N LEU A 185 -12.31 4.11 -15.17
CA LEU A 185 -12.85 4.00 -13.83
C LEU A 185 -14.32 3.59 -13.94
N ASN A 186 -14.69 2.44 -13.39
CA ASN A 186 -16.09 2.19 -13.06
C ASN A 186 -16.39 2.83 -11.73
N ALA A 187 -17.49 3.51 -11.62
CA ALA A 187 -17.86 4.24 -10.42
C ALA A 187 -19.36 4.41 -10.29
N ILE A 188 -19.83 4.57 -9.07
CA ILE A 188 -21.21 4.98 -8.78
C ILE A 188 -21.25 6.51 -8.78
N ASP A 189 -22.08 7.11 -9.61
CA ASP A 189 -22.44 8.53 -9.58
C ASP A 189 -23.33 8.77 -8.34
N LEU A 190 -22.81 9.47 -7.34
CA LEU A 190 -23.49 9.59 -6.03
C LEU A 190 -24.75 10.42 -6.09
N ALA A 191 -24.89 11.34 -7.06
CA ALA A 191 -26.08 12.14 -7.23
C ALA A 191 -27.25 11.36 -7.85
N LYS A 192 -26.94 10.36 -8.69
CA LYS A 192 -27.94 9.57 -9.43
C LYS A 192 -28.06 8.13 -8.93
N ASN A 193 -27.12 7.69 -8.11
CA ASN A 193 -26.95 6.29 -7.66
C ASN A 193 -26.92 5.29 -8.85
N GLU A 194 -26.26 5.68 -9.94
CA GLU A 194 -26.11 4.90 -11.16
C GLU A 194 -24.65 4.50 -11.38
N GLU A 195 -24.43 3.30 -11.89
CA GLU A 195 -23.10 2.90 -12.36
C GLU A 195 -22.75 3.65 -13.64
N ARG A 196 -21.54 4.19 -13.66
CA ARG A 196 -20.97 4.91 -14.79
C ARG A 196 -19.52 4.57 -15.00
N GLN A 197 -19.09 4.71 -16.24
CA GLN A 197 -17.71 4.52 -16.64
C GLN A 197 -17.10 5.84 -17.08
N PHE A 198 -15.91 6.14 -16.58
CA PHE A 198 -15.15 7.35 -16.90
C PHE A 198 -13.77 6.99 -17.44
N ARG A 199 -13.40 7.56 -18.56
CA ARG A 199 -12.03 7.50 -19.08
C ARG A 199 -11.16 8.44 -18.27
N LEU A 200 -10.04 7.93 -17.74
CA LEU A 200 -9.19 8.70 -16.83
C LEU A 200 -8.51 9.88 -17.54
N ASP A 201 -8.15 9.74 -18.82
CA ASP A 201 -7.56 10.81 -19.65
C ASP A 201 -8.51 11.99 -19.91
N ARG A 202 -9.82 11.80 -19.67
CA ARG A 202 -10.83 12.87 -19.80
C ARG A 202 -11.19 13.53 -18.45
N VAL A 203 -10.58 13.12 -17.37
CA VAL A 203 -10.71 13.77 -16.06
C VAL A 203 -9.75 14.94 -16.02
N GLU A 204 -10.29 16.16 -16.02
CA GLU A 204 -9.48 17.40 -16.01
C GLU A 204 -9.05 17.80 -14.59
N LYS A 205 -9.93 17.54 -13.59
CA LYS A 205 -9.66 17.78 -12.16
C LYS A 205 -10.25 16.64 -11.34
N ALA A 206 -9.59 16.33 -10.24
CA ALA A 206 -10.07 15.36 -9.27
C ALA A 206 -9.71 15.83 -7.85
N GLU A 207 -10.65 15.68 -6.92
CA GLU A 207 -10.51 16.05 -5.51
C GLU A 207 -11.18 14.98 -4.64
N VAL A 208 -10.46 14.47 -3.65
CA VAL A 208 -11.03 13.52 -2.69
C VAL A 208 -11.93 14.28 -1.73
N LEU A 209 -13.18 13.85 -1.66
CA LEU A 209 -14.12 14.36 -0.69
C LEU A 209 -13.87 13.62 0.63
N GLY A 210 -13.67 14.36 1.73
CA GLY A 210 -13.57 13.76 3.07
C GLY A 210 -14.80 12.87 3.37
N ALA A 211 -14.66 11.90 4.27
CA ALA A 211 -15.80 11.12 4.72
C ALA A 211 -16.94 12.05 5.12
N PRO A 212 -18.20 11.75 4.76
CA PRO A 212 -19.33 12.54 5.22
C PRO A 212 -19.33 12.56 6.76
N PRO A 213 -19.57 13.71 7.40
CA PRO A 213 -19.68 13.77 8.84
C PRO A 213 -20.83 12.85 9.27
N GLY A 214 -20.53 11.70 9.90
CA GLY A 214 -21.54 10.80 10.46
C GLY A 214 -21.46 9.33 10.10
N SER A 215 -20.30 8.77 9.69
CA SER A 215 -20.09 7.33 9.56
C SER A 215 -19.10 6.84 10.63
N GLU A 216 -19.52 6.93 11.89
CA GLU A 216 -19.00 6.11 12.99
C GLU A 216 -19.87 4.87 13.20
#